data_5bd376f58e2b4365d3e3193e8952d83e
#
_entry.id   5bd376f58e2b4365d3e3193e8952d83e
#
_cell.length_a   1.000
_cell.length_b   1.000
_cell.length_c   1.000
_cell.angle_alpha   90.00
_cell.angle_beta   90.00
_cell.angle_gamma   90.00
#
_symmetry.space_group_name_H-M   'P 1'
#
loop_
_entity.id
_entity.type
_entity.pdbx_description
1 polymer ?
#
loop_
_entity_poly.entity_id
_entity_poly.type
_entity_poly.pdbx_seq_one_letter_code
_entity_poly.pdbx_strand_id
1 'polypeptide(L)'
;MALSSGATEEISADLYGQVLGSRMRPFEDGGHGFPRMIRDLAKKLGKKVRFEVQGGRTRVDREILASLEAPLTHVLRNAVDHGIELPEARRAAGKPETATLVLEARHHAGMLLVRVR
;
A
#
# COMPACT_ATOMS: atom_id res chain seq x y z
N MET A 1 -11.25 8.21 5.32
CA MET A 1 -11.27 8.18 3.87
C MET A 1 -11.53 6.77 3.38
N ALA A 2 -12.50 6.60 2.52
CA ALA A 2 -12.87 5.27 2.02
C ALA A 2 -12.32 5.07 0.61
N LEU A 3 -11.80 3.88 0.32
CA LEU A 3 -11.45 3.46 -1.02
C LEU A 3 -12.68 2.79 -1.63
N SER A 4 -13.11 3.26 -2.78
CA SER A 4 -14.10 2.56 -3.57
C SER A 4 -13.40 1.61 -4.54
N SER A 5 -14.16 0.71 -5.20
CA SER A 5 -13.59 -0.16 -6.22
C SER A 5 -12.90 0.66 -7.30
N GLY A 6 -11.62 0.47 -7.49
CA GLY A 6 -10.82 1.24 -8.42
C GLY A 6 -10.30 2.57 -7.92
N ALA A 7 -10.63 2.95 -6.69
CA ALA A 7 -10.09 4.18 -6.10
C ALA A 7 -8.60 4.02 -5.81
N THR A 8 -7.87 5.14 -5.90
CA THR A 8 -6.44 5.19 -5.65
C THR A 8 -6.16 6.20 -4.54
N GLU A 9 -5.38 5.79 -3.56
CA GLU A 9 -4.88 6.67 -2.51
C GLU A 9 -3.40 6.95 -2.74
N GLU A 10 -3.01 8.20 -2.57
CA GLU A 10 -1.63 8.63 -2.77
C GLU A 10 -1.11 9.39 -1.56
N ILE A 11 0.14 9.11 -1.20
CA ILE A 11 0.88 9.83 -0.19
C ILE A 11 2.16 10.34 -0.84
N SER A 12 2.45 11.62 -0.68
CA SER A 12 3.66 12.21 -1.23
C SER A 12 4.55 12.75 -0.11
N ALA A 13 5.85 12.56 -0.26
CA ALA A 13 6.83 13.06 0.68
C ALA A 13 7.99 13.71 -0.07
N ASP A 14 8.48 14.85 0.45
CA ASP A 14 9.60 15.56 -0.15
C ASP A 14 10.92 14.84 0.14
N LEU A 15 11.67 14.51 -0.90
CA LEU A 15 12.95 13.82 -0.79
C LEU A 15 14.15 14.77 -0.84
N TYR A 16 13.96 16.04 -1.20
CA TYR A 16 15.07 16.95 -1.45
C TYR A 16 15.88 17.31 -0.21
N GLY A 17 15.29 17.33 0.94
CA GLY A 17 15.99 17.62 2.19
C GLY A 17 16.74 16.44 2.77
N GLN A 18 16.74 15.29 2.10
CA GLN A 18 17.15 14.01 2.68
C GLN A 18 18.26 13.34 1.89
N VAL A 19 19.26 14.08 1.45
CA VAL A 19 20.25 13.60 0.49
C VAL A 19 21.50 13.03 1.17
N LEU A 20 21.33 12.26 2.20
CA LEU A 20 22.46 11.60 2.85
C LEU A 20 22.38 10.11 2.54
N GLY A 21 23.26 9.64 1.64
CA GLY A 21 23.22 8.28 1.12
C GLY A 21 23.14 7.18 2.17
N SER A 22 23.83 7.37 3.32
CA SER A 22 23.85 6.38 4.41
C SER A 22 22.48 6.24 5.11
N ARG A 23 21.57 7.19 4.94
CA ARG A 23 20.25 7.18 5.54
C ARG A 23 19.16 6.65 4.60
N MET A 24 19.52 6.40 3.36
CA MET A 24 18.57 5.91 2.37
C MET A 24 18.35 4.42 2.54
N ARG A 25 17.09 4.01 2.48
CA ARG A 25 16.68 2.61 2.59
C ARG A 25 15.74 2.26 1.46
N PRO A 26 15.70 1.00 1.01
CA PRO A 26 14.67 0.56 0.09
C PRO A 26 13.29 0.71 0.75
N PHE A 27 12.31 1.12 -0.03
CA PHE A 27 10.94 1.27 0.47
C PHE A 27 10.41 0.00 1.14
N GLU A 28 10.76 -1.16 0.60
CA GLU A 28 10.33 -2.45 1.14
C GLU A 28 10.79 -2.73 2.56
N ASP A 29 11.84 -2.04 3.03
CA ASP A 29 12.32 -2.20 4.41
C ASP A 29 11.31 -1.70 5.44
N GLY A 30 10.38 -0.84 5.04
CA GLY A 30 9.39 -0.28 5.96
C GLY A 30 8.07 -1.01 5.98
N GLY A 31 7.89 -2.04 5.18
CA GLY A 31 6.60 -2.68 5.00
C GLY A 31 6.53 -4.16 5.35
N HIS A 32 7.44 -4.64 6.18
CA HIS A 32 7.52 -6.07 6.47
C HIS A 32 6.28 -6.67 7.12
N GLY A 33 5.56 -5.89 7.90
CA GLY A 33 4.34 -6.37 8.57
C GLY A 33 3.08 -6.31 7.72
N PHE A 34 3.11 -5.62 6.58
CA PHE A 34 1.91 -5.40 5.76
C PHE A 34 1.33 -6.69 5.17
N PRO A 35 2.13 -7.59 4.57
CA PRO A 35 1.55 -8.81 4.00
C PRO A 35 0.79 -9.64 5.02
N ARG A 36 1.32 -9.78 6.23
CA ARG A 36 0.67 -10.53 7.29
C ARG A 36 -0.59 -9.83 7.78
N MET A 37 -0.52 -8.52 7.98
CA MET A 37 -1.67 -7.73 8.41
C MET A 37 -2.83 -7.87 7.41
N ILE A 38 -2.54 -7.74 6.12
CA ILE A 38 -3.55 -7.83 5.07
C ILE A 38 -4.14 -9.23 5.02
N ARG A 39 -3.30 -10.26 5.09
CA ARG A 39 -3.76 -11.64 5.08
C ARG A 39 -4.68 -11.94 6.25
N ASP A 40 -4.29 -11.52 7.45
CA ASP A 40 -5.07 -11.79 8.66
C ASP A 40 -6.42 -11.04 8.63
N LEU A 41 -6.39 -9.79 8.18
CA LEU A 41 -7.61 -8.98 8.07
C LEU A 41 -8.55 -9.53 7.00
N ALA A 42 -8.02 -9.90 5.84
CA ALA A 42 -8.82 -10.48 4.76
C ALA A 42 -9.50 -11.78 5.21
N LYS A 43 -8.75 -12.63 5.90
CA LYS A 43 -9.28 -13.87 6.45
C LYS A 43 -10.41 -13.61 7.44
N LYS A 44 -10.22 -12.65 8.34
CA LYS A 44 -11.23 -12.26 9.33
C LYS A 44 -12.52 -11.76 8.67
N LEU A 45 -12.40 -11.05 7.56
CA LEU A 45 -13.53 -10.46 6.85
C LEU A 45 -14.11 -11.36 5.76
N GLY A 46 -13.57 -12.56 5.57
CA GLY A 46 -14.01 -13.49 4.54
C GLY A 46 -13.70 -13.05 3.12
N LYS A 47 -12.66 -12.25 2.95
CA LYS A 47 -12.26 -11.70 1.65
C LYS A 47 -11.01 -12.41 1.14
N LYS A 48 -10.85 -12.43 -0.19
CA LYS A 48 -9.67 -12.99 -0.85
C LYS A 48 -8.86 -11.86 -1.46
N VAL A 49 -7.65 -11.66 -0.96
CA VAL A 49 -6.80 -10.53 -1.36
C VAL A 49 -5.40 -11.02 -1.66
N ARG A 50 -4.88 -10.61 -2.83
CA ARG A 50 -3.47 -10.74 -3.18
C ARG A 50 -2.81 -9.39 -2.96
N PHE A 51 -1.77 -9.33 -2.15
CA PHE A 51 -1.03 -8.11 -1.91
C PHE A 51 0.27 -8.10 -2.70
N GLU A 52 0.53 -7.01 -3.41
CA GLU A 52 1.75 -6.81 -4.19
C GLU A 52 2.38 -5.48 -3.84
N VAL A 53 3.72 -5.46 -3.80
CA VAL A 53 4.49 -4.22 -3.65
C VAL A 53 5.24 -3.98 -4.96
N GLN A 54 5.05 -2.79 -5.54
CA GLN A 54 5.78 -2.34 -6.71
C GLN A 54 6.69 -1.19 -6.31
N GLY A 55 7.91 -1.20 -6.84
CA GLY A 55 8.90 -0.18 -6.49
C GLY A 55 9.48 -0.34 -5.10
N GLY A 56 9.52 -1.56 -4.57
CA GLY A 56 10.08 -1.82 -3.25
C GLY A 56 11.54 -1.44 -3.09
N ARG A 57 12.29 -1.35 -4.20
CA ARG A 57 13.70 -0.92 -4.19
C ARG A 57 13.87 0.59 -4.24
N THR A 58 12.79 1.35 -4.37
CA THR A 58 12.85 2.81 -4.37
C THR A 58 13.50 3.30 -3.09
N ARG A 59 14.53 4.12 -3.23
CA ARG A 59 15.32 4.60 -2.09
C ARG A 59 14.59 5.73 -1.37
N VAL A 60 14.46 5.59 -0.08
CA VAL A 60 13.71 6.54 0.77
C VAL A 60 14.53 6.80 2.03
N ASP A 61 14.55 8.05 2.48
CA ASP A 61 15.17 8.38 3.77
C ASP A 61 14.50 7.59 4.90
N ARG A 62 15.32 7.08 5.80
CA ARG A 62 14.85 6.23 6.88
C ARG A 62 13.77 6.88 7.76
N GLU A 63 13.89 8.17 8.03
CA GLU A 63 12.90 8.89 8.83
C GLU A 63 11.58 9.04 8.10
N ILE A 64 11.64 9.32 6.80
CA ILE A 64 10.43 9.39 5.97
C ILE A 64 9.76 8.03 5.93
N LEU A 65 10.55 6.98 5.73
CA LEU A 65 10.04 5.61 5.68
C LEU A 65 9.32 5.25 6.97
N ALA A 66 9.93 5.57 8.13
CA ALA A 66 9.31 5.33 9.42
C ALA A 66 8.00 6.11 9.60
N SER A 67 7.96 7.34 9.10
CA SER A 67 6.76 8.19 9.20
C SER A 67 5.60 7.72 8.34
N LEU A 68 5.86 6.89 7.33
CA LEU A 68 4.83 6.38 6.42
C LEU A 68 4.10 5.14 6.98
N GLU A 69 4.66 4.48 7.97
CA GLU A 69 4.10 3.22 8.47
C GLU A 69 2.66 3.36 8.96
N ALA A 70 2.38 4.32 9.82
CA ALA A 70 1.04 4.49 10.37
C ALA A 70 0.02 4.94 9.31
N PRO A 71 0.30 5.95 8.46
CA PRO A 71 -0.63 6.29 7.39
C PRO A 71 -0.88 5.15 6.42
N LEU A 72 0.15 4.40 6.03
CA LEU A 72 -0.01 3.28 5.10
C LEU A 72 -0.79 2.13 5.74
N THR A 73 -0.55 1.84 7.01
CA THR A 73 -1.34 0.85 7.74
C THR A 73 -2.81 1.21 7.67
N HIS A 74 -3.15 2.46 7.93
CA HIS A 74 -4.53 2.94 7.90
C HIS A 74 -5.15 2.80 6.50
N VAL A 75 -4.45 3.23 5.47
CA VAL A 75 -4.93 3.17 4.09
C VAL A 75 -5.13 1.71 3.65
N LEU A 76 -4.16 0.84 3.96
CA LEU A 76 -4.25 -0.57 3.58
C LEU A 76 -5.39 -1.29 4.30
N ARG A 77 -5.59 -1.01 5.59
CA ARG A 77 -6.71 -1.59 6.33
C ARG A 77 -8.05 -1.12 5.75
N ASN A 78 -8.17 0.16 5.44
CA ASN A 78 -9.37 0.69 4.81
C ASN A 78 -9.64 0.07 3.44
N ALA A 79 -8.58 -0.16 2.65
CA ALA A 79 -8.72 -0.81 1.36
C ALA A 79 -9.30 -2.21 1.48
N VAL A 80 -8.83 -3.00 2.44
CA VAL A 80 -9.35 -4.36 2.65
C VAL A 80 -10.77 -4.31 3.22
N ASP A 81 -10.99 -3.47 4.23
CA ASP A 81 -12.26 -3.44 4.95
C ASP A 81 -13.39 -2.85 4.09
N HIS A 82 -13.15 -1.72 3.45
CA HIS A 82 -14.19 -0.96 2.75
C HIS A 82 -14.04 -0.96 1.22
N GLY A 83 -12.85 -1.20 0.70
CA GLY A 83 -12.58 -1.07 -0.73
C GLY A 83 -12.69 -2.37 -1.52
N ILE A 84 -12.60 -3.51 -0.86
CA ILE A 84 -12.63 -4.81 -1.53
C ILE A 84 -13.93 -5.52 -1.20
N GLU A 85 -14.63 -5.95 -2.25
CA GLU A 85 -15.89 -6.67 -2.12
C GLU A 85 -15.65 -8.12 -1.68
N LEU A 86 -16.65 -8.74 -1.08
CA LEU A 86 -16.66 -10.17 -0.80
C LEU A 86 -16.54 -10.97 -2.10
N PRO A 87 -15.97 -12.19 -2.03
CA PRO A 87 -15.80 -13.00 -3.25
C PRO A 87 -17.07 -13.23 -4.04
N GLU A 88 -18.20 -13.42 -3.35
CA GLU A 88 -19.49 -13.61 -4.00
C GLU A 88 -19.94 -12.38 -4.78
N ALA A 89 -19.78 -11.20 -4.19
CA ALA A 89 -20.12 -9.95 -4.86
C ALA A 89 -19.22 -9.70 -6.07
N ARG A 90 -17.94 -10.05 -5.95
CA ARG A 90 -17.00 -9.93 -7.06
C ARG A 90 -17.40 -10.84 -8.22
N ARG A 91 -17.73 -12.10 -7.94
CA ARG A 91 -18.19 -13.03 -8.97
C ARG A 91 -19.46 -12.51 -9.66
N ALA A 92 -20.41 -12.03 -8.88
CA ALA A 92 -21.66 -11.48 -9.44
C ALA A 92 -21.42 -10.30 -10.36
N ALA A 93 -20.36 -9.51 -10.10
CA ALA A 93 -19.99 -8.37 -10.92
C ALA A 93 -19.04 -8.73 -12.08
N GLY A 94 -18.76 -10.01 -12.29
CA GLY A 94 -17.85 -10.45 -13.35
C GLY A 94 -16.38 -10.22 -13.03
N LYS A 95 -16.02 -10.01 -11.77
CA LYS A 95 -14.64 -9.82 -11.33
C LYS A 95 -14.06 -11.11 -10.77
N PRO A 96 -12.73 -11.29 -10.79
CA PRO A 96 -12.09 -12.42 -10.10
C PRO A 96 -12.44 -12.41 -8.61
N GLU A 97 -12.60 -13.58 -8.02
CA GLU A 97 -12.87 -13.71 -6.59
C GLU A 97 -11.77 -13.07 -5.73
N THR A 98 -10.52 -13.22 -6.14
CA THR A 98 -9.38 -12.65 -5.45
C THR A 98 -9.10 -11.26 -6.01
N ALA A 99 -9.17 -10.25 -5.16
CA ALA A 99 -8.79 -8.88 -5.50
C ALA A 99 -7.27 -8.72 -5.37
N THR A 100 -6.69 -7.88 -6.20
CA THR A 100 -5.28 -7.52 -6.08
C THR A 100 -5.17 -6.14 -5.45
N LEU A 101 -4.41 -6.05 -4.35
CA LEU A 101 -4.13 -4.80 -3.67
C LEU A 101 -2.65 -4.47 -3.90
N VAL A 102 -2.39 -3.33 -4.52
CA VAL A 102 -1.03 -2.93 -4.90
C VAL A 102 -0.59 -1.73 -4.08
N LEU A 103 0.58 -1.84 -3.46
CA LEU A 103 1.28 -0.73 -2.82
C LEU A 103 2.47 -0.39 -3.71
N GLU A 104 2.45 0.81 -4.28
CA GLU A 104 3.46 1.26 -5.22
C GLU A 104 4.23 2.45 -4.66
N ALA A 105 5.56 2.44 -4.82
CA ALA A 105 6.40 3.57 -4.49
C ALA A 105 7.26 3.94 -5.69
N ARG A 106 7.39 5.25 -5.95
CA ARG A 106 8.26 5.75 -7.03
C ARG A 106 8.68 7.17 -6.75
N HIS A 107 9.77 7.59 -7.40
CA HIS A 107 10.16 8.99 -7.41
C HIS A 107 9.44 9.71 -8.54
N HIS A 108 8.93 10.89 -8.25
CA HIS A 108 8.30 11.73 -9.25
C HIS A 108 8.58 13.20 -8.94
N ALA A 109 9.28 13.88 -9.84
CA ALA A 109 9.59 15.31 -9.70
C ALA A 109 10.24 15.65 -8.35
N GLY A 110 11.17 14.84 -7.88
CA GLY A 110 11.87 15.04 -6.61
C GLY A 110 11.06 14.65 -5.38
N MET A 111 9.88 14.09 -5.57
CA MET A 111 9.00 13.63 -4.50
C MET A 111 8.94 12.12 -4.46
N LEU A 112 8.75 11.56 -3.28
CA LEU A 112 8.34 10.17 -3.14
C LEU A 112 6.82 10.13 -3.31
N LEU A 113 6.37 9.38 -4.29
CA LEU A 113 4.94 9.13 -4.50
C LEU A 113 4.64 7.70 -4.09
N VAL A 114 3.70 7.53 -3.16
CA VAL A 114 3.23 6.22 -2.72
C VAL A 114 1.75 6.11 -3.05
N ARG A 115 1.41 5.03 -3.74
CA ARG A 115 0.05 4.81 -4.24
C ARG A 115 -0.45 3.45 -3.78
N VAL A 116 -1.69 3.41 -3.31
CA VAL A 116 -2.41 2.17 -3.00
C VAL A 116 -3.60 2.06 -3.97
N ARG A 117 -3.70 0.93 -4.65
CA ARG A 117 -4.78 0.73 -5.62
C ARG A 117 -5.22 -0.73 -5.76
#